data_6679e3759b468c3ca50583cf5892cc12
#
_entry.id   6679e3759b468c3ca50583cf5892cc12
#
_cell.length_a   1.000
_cell.length_b   1.000
_cell.length_c   1.000
_cell.angle_alpha   90.00
_cell.angle_beta   90.00
_cell.angle_gamma   90.00
#
_symmetry.space_group_name_H-M   'P 1'
#
loop_
_entity.id
_entity.type
_entity.pdbx_description
1 polymer ?
#
loop_
_entity_poly.entity_id
_entity_poly.type
_entity_poly.pdbx_seq_one_letter_code
_entity_poly.pdbx_strand_id
1 'polypeptide(L)'
;MSTIKEQKGATRAGSAAGAIGRRGFLLAAGSGLLSLAVTRRLNAQAASATIEHGMKRRRLERVGVQLYTVRDAIERDLDSSLGRVAAIGYREVELAGYHGHSPADFRAALDRHGLAAPSTHIAMERVRDDLPRVLEEAHVLGNSYVVCPNIADEKSGLDGYRRAADILNEAGAVSKRNGVTIGYHNHGTELHVIDGVRPYDVILERTDPALVAMEMDIYWLVTGGGDPLVYFAKYPGRFRMVHVKDMAGDAAHTMVDVGSGVIEWKGIFARSGDAGIEHYFVEHDEPKDAFASIAASYAYLNGLEF
;
A
#
# COMPACT_ATOMS: atom_id res chain seq x y z
N MET A 1 -56.18 21.57 24.01
CA MET A 1 -57.07 20.62 24.74
C MET A 1 -56.24 19.40 25.03
N SER A 2 -55.88 19.06 26.15
CA SER A 2 -56.25 18.91 27.55
C SER A 2 -55.16 18.00 28.15
N THR A 3 -54.37 18.52 29.01
CA THR A 3 -54.29 18.46 30.50
C THR A 3 -53.90 17.11 31.10
N ILE A 4 -52.71 17.02 31.68
CA ILE A 4 -52.29 16.96 33.09
C ILE A 4 -52.91 15.80 33.93
N LYS A 5 -52.05 15.02 34.63
CA LYS A 5 -52.04 14.97 36.09
C LYS A 5 -50.85 14.15 36.67
N GLU A 6 -50.19 14.82 37.61
CA GLU A 6 -49.35 14.28 38.67
C GLU A 6 -50.09 13.31 39.60
N GLN A 7 -49.37 12.47 40.28
CA GLN A 7 -49.60 12.34 41.74
C GLN A 7 -48.39 11.74 42.49
N LYS A 8 -48.08 12.42 43.57
CA LYS A 8 -47.14 12.15 44.67
C LYS A 8 -47.59 10.98 45.55
N GLY A 9 -46.66 10.41 46.30
CA GLY A 9 -46.95 9.61 47.47
C GLY A 9 -45.70 9.27 48.27
N ALA A 10 -45.46 9.99 49.35
CA ALA A 10 -44.43 9.79 50.38
C ALA A 10 -44.94 8.99 51.56
N THR A 11 -44.06 8.30 52.29
CA THR A 11 -44.02 8.17 53.78
C THR A 11 -42.83 7.25 54.14
N ARG A 12 -41.84 7.72 54.92
CA ARG A 12 -41.60 7.76 56.36
C ARG A 12 -41.64 6.37 57.04
N ALA A 13 -40.72 5.87 57.83
CA ALA A 13 -39.81 6.34 58.83
C ALA A 13 -39.19 5.13 59.62
N GLY A 14 -38.13 5.32 60.37
CA GLY A 14 -37.80 4.57 61.56
C GLY A 14 -36.33 4.15 61.67
N SER A 15 -35.44 4.93 62.16
CA SER A 15 -34.80 5.04 63.49
C SER A 15 -34.35 3.76 64.17
N ALA A 16 -33.01 3.61 64.31
CA ALA A 16 -32.37 3.36 65.62
C ALA A 16 -30.83 3.44 65.55
N ALA A 17 -30.29 4.15 66.50
CA ALA A 17 -28.90 4.47 66.71
C ALA A 17 -28.11 3.31 67.35
N GLY A 18 -26.81 3.22 67.04
CA GLY A 18 -25.84 2.44 67.76
C GLY A 18 -24.46 3.03 67.55
N ALA A 19 -24.01 3.90 68.43
CA ALA A 19 -22.66 4.47 68.48
C ALA A 19 -21.70 3.46 69.02
N ILE A 20 -20.65 3.14 68.26
CA ILE A 20 -19.39 2.52 68.77
C ILE A 20 -18.18 3.22 68.16
N GLY A 21 -17.28 3.53 69.05
CA GLY A 21 -16.14 4.43 69.10
C GLY A 21 -15.23 4.57 67.87
N ARG A 22 -14.97 5.84 67.60
CA ARG A 22 -13.82 6.30 66.82
C ARG A 22 -12.56 6.19 67.67
N ARG A 23 -11.67 5.27 67.39
CA ARG A 23 -10.21 5.34 67.57
C ARG A 23 -9.63 3.94 67.29
N GLY A 24 -8.97 3.76 66.15
CA GLY A 24 -8.17 2.54 65.91
C GLY A 24 -8.14 1.99 64.50
N PHE A 25 -8.37 2.80 63.44
CA PHE A 25 -8.33 2.24 62.06
C PHE A 25 -7.69 3.20 61.03
N LEU A 26 -6.54 3.78 61.40
CA LEU A 26 -5.86 4.73 60.50
C LEU A 26 -4.35 4.43 60.29
N LEU A 27 -3.90 3.18 60.44
CA LEU A 27 -2.47 2.85 60.21
C LEU A 27 -2.23 1.58 59.37
N ALA A 28 -3.26 0.97 58.78
CA ALA A 28 -3.06 -0.23 57.94
C ALA A 28 -3.45 -0.06 56.47
N ALA A 29 -4.04 1.08 56.04
CA ALA A 29 -4.49 1.28 54.65
C ALA A 29 -3.47 1.97 53.75
N GLY A 30 -2.38 2.54 54.26
CA GLY A 30 -1.39 3.28 53.49
C GLY A 30 -0.36 2.41 52.77
N SER A 31 0.00 1.26 53.32
CA SER A 31 1.07 0.41 52.78
C SER A 31 0.62 -0.54 51.67
N GLY A 32 -0.66 -0.90 51.65
CA GLY A 32 -1.21 -1.83 50.62
C GLY A 32 -1.48 -1.18 49.26
N LEU A 33 -1.88 0.10 49.26
CA LEU A 33 -2.17 0.83 48.01
C LEU A 33 -0.91 1.26 47.27
N LEU A 34 0.18 1.61 47.95
CA LEU A 34 1.45 1.90 47.29
C LEU A 34 2.09 0.63 46.71
N SER A 35 1.99 -0.50 47.40
CA SER A 35 2.53 -1.78 46.90
C SER A 35 1.80 -2.27 45.65
N LEU A 36 0.46 -2.16 45.59
CA LEU A 36 -0.32 -2.53 44.42
C LEU A 36 -0.07 -1.60 43.20
N ALA A 37 0.14 -0.30 43.44
CA ALA A 37 0.42 0.65 42.38
C ALA A 37 1.82 0.46 41.78
N VAL A 38 2.81 0.16 42.60
CA VAL A 38 4.18 -0.14 42.12
C VAL A 38 4.22 -1.48 41.40
N THR A 39 3.55 -2.51 41.89
CA THR A 39 3.49 -3.83 41.23
C THR A 39 2.75 -3.76 39.89
N ARG A 40 1.67 -2.97 39.79
CA ARG A 40 0.96 -2.75 38.52
C ARG A 40 1.83 -1.97 37.51
N ARG A 41 2.59 -0.96 37.95
CA ARG A 41 3.51 -0.24 37.04
C ARG A 41 4.67 -1.10 36.59
N LEU A 42 5.26 -1.90 37.47
CA LEU A 42 6.33 -2.84 37.08
C LEU A 42 5.84 -3.94 36.13
N ASN A 43 4.64 -4.47 36.36
CA ASN A 43 4.04 -5.45 35.45
C ASN A 43 3.62 -4.83 34.09
N ALA A 44 3.16 -3.57 34.08
CA ALA A 44 2.87 -2.86 32.84
C ALA A 44 4.15 -2.54 32.04
N GLN A 45 5.23 -2.14 32.75
CA GLN A 45 6.53 -1.93 32.10
C GLN A 45 7.18 -3.24 31.64
N ALA A 46 7.06 -4.33 32.41
CA ALA A 46 7.52 -5.65 31.99
C ALA A 46 6.71 -6.19 30.81
N ALA A 47 5.40 -5.98 30.80
CA ALA A 47 4.54 -6.35 29.66
C ALA A 47 4.86 -5.52 28.41
N SER A 48 5.10 -4.20 28.53
CA SER A 48 5.57 -3.37 27.43
C SER A 48 6.94 -3.82 26.91
N ALA A 49 7.90 -4.07 27.80
CA ALA A 49 9.23 -4.55 27.43
C ALA A 49 9.20 -5.96 26.79
N THR A 50 8.27 -6.81 27.22
CA THR A 50 8.09 -8.16 26.62
C THR A 50 7.41 -8.07 25.25
N ILE A 51 6.53 -7.09 25.03
CA ILE A 51 5.91 -6.82 23.73
C ILE A 51 6.96 -6.24 22.76
N GLU A 52 7.81 -5.32 23.20
CA GLU A 52 8.92 -4.80 22.39
C GLU A 52 9.99 -5.85 22.06
N HIS A 53 10.26 -6.81 22.95
CA HIS A 53 11.25 -7.87 22.73
C HIS A 53 10.76 -9.02 21.84
N GLY A 54 9.46 -9.10 21.55
CA GLY A 54 8.84 -10.14 20.72
C GLY A 54 8.60 -9.75 19.27
N MET A 55 8.66 -8.47 18.90
CA MET A 55 8.51 -8.04 17.51
C MET A 55 9.85 -8.23 16.79
N LYS A 56 9.98 -9.35 16.06
CA LYS A 56 11.08 -9.51 15.11
C LYS A 56 11.03 -8.33 14.14
N ARG A 57 12.07 -7.50 14.15
CA ARG A 57 12.25 -6.45 13.15
C ARG A 57 12.24 -7.10 11.78
N ARG A 58 11.35 -6.65 10.92
CA ARG A 58 11.23 -7.12 9.54
C ARG A 58 11.94 -6.15 8.61
N ARG A 59 12.39 -6.67 7.48
CA ARG A 59 12.91 -5.89 6.35
C ARG A 59 12.20 -6.33 5.09
N LEU A 60 12.23 -5.51 4.07
CA LEU A 60 11.78 -5.94 2.75
C LEU A 60 12.77 -6.99 2.23
N GLU A 61 12.27 -8.16 1.88
CA GLU A 61 13.11 -9.25 1.35
C GLU A 61 13.59 -8.93 -0.07
N ARG A 62 12.77 -8.23 -0.84
CA ARG A 62 13.04 -7.82 -2.21
C ARG A 62 12.56 -6.40 -2.42
N VAL A 63 13.40 -5.62 -3.08
CA VAL A 63 13.05 -4.28 -3.54
C VAL A 63 13.22 -4.28 -5.05
N GLY A 64 12.17 -3.98 -5.76
CA GLY A 64 12.11 -3.81 -7.19
C GLY A 64 12.17 -2.34 -7.60
N VAL A 65 12.29 -2.09 -8.89
CA VAL A 65 12.22 -0.75 -9.47
C VAL A 65 11.34 -0.76 -10.72
N GLN A 66 10.47 0.25 -10.81
CA GLN A 66 9.73 0.54 -12.04
C GLN A 66 10.67 1.23 -13.05
N LEU A 67 10.83 0.62 -14.22
CA LEU A 67 11.79 1.06 -15.24
C LEU A 67 11.42 2.39 -15.89
N TYR A 68 10.22 2.90 -15.67
CA TYR A 68 9.82 4.24 -16.11
C TYR A 68 10.79 5.32 -15.62
N THR A 69 11.33 5.16 -14.42
CA THR A 69 12.31 6.09 -13.85
C THR A 69 13.57 6.23 -14.72
N VAL A 70 13.99 5.14 -15.35
CA VAL A 70 15.23 5.07 -16.18
C VAL A 70 14.91 4.93 -17.68
N ARG A 71 13.68 5.21 -18.12
CA ARG A 71 13.18 5.03 -19.49
C ARG A 71 14.08 5.60 -20.58
N ASP A 72 14.58 6.82 -20.39
CA ASP A 72 15.44 7.49 -21.37
C ASP A 72 16.80 6.79 -21.53
N ALA A 73 17.29 6.14 -20.48
CA ALA A 73 18.52 5.38 -20.54
C ALA A 73 18.28 4.02 -21.23
N ILE A 74 17.14 3.37 -20.94
CA ILE A 74 16.74 2.12 -21.59
C ILE A 74 16.57 2.30 -23.09
N GLU A 75 15.91 3.38 -23.53
CA GLU A 75 15.74 3.69 -24.95
C GLU A 75 17.10 3.83 -25.67
N ARG A 76 18.11 4.39 -25.00
CA ARG A 76 19.46 4.54 -25.57
C ARG A 76 20.30 3.27 -25.54
N ASP A 77 20.24 2.53 -24.43
CA ASP A 77 21.04 1.32 -24.22
C ASP A 77 20.41 0.45 -23.12
N LEU A 78 19.62 -0.52 -23.57
CA LEU A 78 18.90 -1.46 -22.70
C LEU A 78 19.84 -2.25 -21.79
N ASP A 79 20.89 -2.84 -22.37
CA ASP A 79 21.80 -3.74 -21.65
C ASP A 79 22.57 -3.02 -20.56
N SER A 80 23.21 -1.90 -20.91
CA SER A 80 23.94 -1.06 -19.95
C SER A 80 23.02 -0.55 -18.84
N SER A 81 21.80 -0.15 -19.17
CA SER A 81 20.82 0.36 -18.20
C SER A 81 20.40 -0.70 -17.19
N LEU A 82 20.05 -1.90 -17.63
CA LEU A 82 19.72 -3.02 -16.75
C LEU A 82 20.91 -3.47 -15.92
N GLY A 83 22.12 -3.46 -16.50
CA GLY A 83 23.36 -3.73 -15.76
C GLY A 83 23.59 -2.74 -14.61
N ARG A 84 23.31 -1.45 -14.81
CA ARG A 84 23.36 -0.42 -13.75
C ARG A 84 22.32 -0.64 -12.68
N VAL A 85 21.07 -0.98 -13.05
CA VAL A 85 20.00 -1.33 -12.12
C VAL A 85 20.41 -2.50 -11.23
N ALA A 86 20.92 -3.58 -11.83
CA ALA A 86 21.39 -4.75 -11.09
C ALA A 86 22.60 -4.43 -10.18
N ALA A 87 23.52 -3.57 -10.62
CA ALA A 87 24.70 -3.15 -9.86
C ALA A 87 24.34 -2.32 -8.61
N ILE A 88 23.23 -1.54 -8.63
CA ILE A 88 22.69 -0.85 -7.46
C ILE A 88 22.24 -1.86 -6.39
N GLY A 89 21.73 -3.00 -6.80
CA GLY A 89 21.29 -4.06 -5.89
C GLY A 89 19.89 -4.58 -6.17
N TYR A 90 19.14 -3.98 -7.08
CA TYR A 90 17.81 -4.44 -7.47
C TYR A 90 17.86 -5.86 -8.04
N ARG A 91 16.82 -6.65 -7.78
CA ARG A 91 16.67 -8.02 -8.31
C ARG A 91 15.36 -8.22 -9.03
N GLU A 92 14.43 -7.30 -8.86
CA GLU A 92 13.15 -7.26 -9.57
C GLU A 92 13.00 -5.91 -10.28
N VAL A 93 12.37 -5.95 -11.46
CA VAL A 93 12.00 -4.76 -12.21
C VAL A 93 10.55 -4.89 -12.66
N GLU A 94 9.88 -3.78 -12.80
CA GLU A 94 8.64 -3.69 -13.52
C GLU A 94 8.86 -2.92 -14.82
N LEU A 95 8.34 -3.44 -15.93
CA LEU A 95 8.51 -2.79 -17.23
C LEU A 95 7.44 -1.71 -17.45
N ALA A 96 7.85 -0.58 -18.04
CA ALA A 96 6.98 0.51 -18.48
C ALA A 96 6.93 0.57 -20.02
N GLY A 97 6.50 -0.52 -20.64
CA GLY A 97 6.59 -0.69 -22.08
C GLY A 97 7.98 -1.17 -22.53
N TYR A 98 8.21 -1.20 -23.85
CA TYR A 98 9.39 -1.86 -24.43
C TYR A 98 10.42 -0.90 -25.04
N HIS A 99 10.15 0.39 -25.11
CA HIS A 99 11.08 1.45 -25.59
C HIS A 99 11.77 1.09 -26.93
N GLY A 100 11.02 0.53 -27.88
CA GLY A 100 11.53 0.11 -29.20
C GLY A 100 12.24 -1.24 -29.24
N HIS A 101 12.44 -1.91 -28.10
CA HIS A 101 13.00 -3.25 -28.02
C HIS A 101 11.92 -4.33 -28.12
N SER A 102 12.30 -5.54 -28.53
CA SER A 102 11.35 -6.66 -28.48
C SER A 102 11.28 -7.27 -27.08
N PRO A 103 10.16 -7.97 -26.71
CA PRO A 103 10.10 -8.73 -25.48
C PRO A 103 11.23 -9.75 -25.32
N ALA A 104 11.70 -10.35 -26.43
CA ALA A 104 12.81 -11.28 -26.41
C ALA A 104 14.15 -10.61 -26.08
N ASP A 105 14.39 -9.39 -26.63
CA ASP A 105 15.60 -8.62 -26.29
C ASP A 105 15.62 -8.22 -24.82
N PHE A 106 14.47 -7.77 -24.30
CA PHE A 106 14.32 -7.48 -22.87
C PHE A 106 14.59 -8.72 -22.03
N ARG A 107 14.00 -9.88 -22.35
CA ARG A 107 14.22 -11.12 -21.59
C ARG A 107 15.70 -11.49 -21.60
N ALA A 108 16.34 -11.46 -22.75
CA ALA A 108 17.77 -11.76 -22.85
C ALA A 108 18.64 -10.81 -22.02
N ALA A 109 18.31 -9.52 -21.98
CA ALA A 109 19.04 -8.54 -21.18
C ALA A 109 18.77 -8.74 -19.66
N LEU A 110 17.54 -9.00 -19.25
CA LEU A 110 17.19 -9.33 -17.86
C LEU A 110 17.96 -10.56 -17.37
N ASP A 111 18.03 -11.63 -18.19
CA ASP A 111 18.75 -12.87 -17.86
C ASP A 111 20.25 -12.61 -17.67
N ARG A 112 20.88 -11.82 -18.55
CA ARG A 112 22.30 -11.48 -18.42
C ARG A 112 22.64 -10.78 -17.10
N HIS A 113 21.71 -9.99 -16.59
CA HIS A 113 21.92 -9.21 -15.37
C HIS A 113 21.26 -9.83 -14.12
N GLY A 114 20.63 -11.02 -14.24
CA GLY A 114 20.00 -11.72 -13.13
C GLY A 114 18.81 -10.97 -12.53
N LEU A 115 18.05 -10.24 -13.38
CA LEU A 115 16.87 -9.49 -13.01
C LEU A 115 15.61 -10.30 -13.33
N ALA A 116 14.66 -10.38 -12.38
CA ALA A 116 13.32 -10.86 -12.62
C ALA A 116 12.39 -9.71 -13.01
N ALA A 117 11.42 -9.98 -13.87
CA ALA A 117 10.38 -9.02 -14.24
C ALA A 117 9.00 -9.59 -13.93
N PRO A 118 8.56 -9.59 -12.66
CA PRO A 118 7.28 -10.16 -12.29
C PRO A 118 6.09 -9.39 -12.87
N SER A 119 6.24 -8.11 -13.19
CA SER A 119 5.17 -7.24 -13.66
C SER A 119 5.59 -6.36 -14.85
N THR A 120 4.59 -5.96 -15.63
CA THR A 120 4.73 -4.99 -16.73
C THR A 120 3.50 -4.10 -16.83
N HIS A 121 3.70 -2.81 -17.10
CA HIS A 121 2.64 -1.88 -17.45
C HIS A 121 2.28 -1.99 -18.93
N ILE A 122 1.01 -2.22 -19.21
CA ILE A 122 0.44 -2.29 -20.57
C ILE A 122 -0.82 -1.42 -20.65
N ALA A 123 -0.90 -0.59 -21.68
CA ALA A 123 -2.08 0.26 -21.90
C ALA A 123 -3.37 -0.57 -21.94
N MET A 124 -4.44 -0.07 -21.31
CA MET A 124 -5.73 -0.78 -21.22
C MET A 124 -6.32 -1.09 -22.60
N GLU A 125 -6.09 -0.23 -23.58
CA GLU A 125 -6.52 -0.44 -24.95
C GLU A 125 -5.90 -1.73 -25.54
N ARG A 126 -4.62 -1.98 -25.29
CA ARG A 126 -3.97 -3.22 -25.73
C ARG A 126 -4.53 -4.45 -25.01
N VAL A 127 -4.80 -4.33 -23.71
CA VAL A 127 -5.41 -5.41 -22.92
C VAL A 127 -6.82 -5.72 -23.43
N ARG A 128 -7.59 -4.70 -23.82
CA ARG A 128 -8.92 -4.87 -24.39
C ARG A 128 -8.90 -5.46 -25.83
N ASP A 129 -8.01 -4.95 -26.68
CA ASP A 129 -8.09 -5.17 -28.14
C ASP A 129 -7.17 -6.32 -28.62
N ASP A 130 -6.08 -6.64 -27.89
CA ASP A 130 -5.06 -7.61 -28.30
C ASP A 130 -4.52 -8.45 -27.12
N LEU A 131 -5.40 -8.89 -26.24
CA LEU A 131 -5.04 -9.68 -25.05
C LEU A 131 -4.20 -10.93 -25.37
N PRO A 132 -4.48 -11.72 -26.43
CA PRO A 132 -3.65 -12.88 -26.72
C PRO A 132 -2.17 -12.54 -26.91
N ARG A 133 -1.86 -11.47 -27.64
CA ARG A 133 -0.49 -11.02 -27.84
C ARG A 133 0.14 -10.47 -26.56
N VAL A 134 -0.62 -9.74 -25.74
CA VAL A 134 -0.15 -9.27 -24.43
C VAL A 134 0.26 -10.46 -23.56
N LEU A 135 -0.50 -11.56 -23.56
CA LEU A 135 -0.17 -12.76 -22.80
C LEU A 135 1.04 -13.50 -23.35
N GLU A 136 1.22 -13.56 -24.68
CA GLU A 136 2.42 -14.12 -25.29
C GLU A 136 3.68 -13.32 -24.87
N GLU A 137 3.62 -12.00 -24.93
CA GLU A 137 4.69 -11.12 -24.50
C GLU A 137 5.00 -11.29 -22.99
N ALA A 138 3.98 -11.38 -22.14
CA ALA A 138 4.11 -11.63 -20.73
C ALA A 138 4.83 -12.97 -20.45
N HIS A 139 4.49 -14.02 -21.17
CA HIS A 139 5.17 -15.33 -21.04
C HIS A 139 6.64 -15.27 -21.47
N VAL A 140 6.96 -14.57 -22.58
CA VAL A 140 8.35 -14.37 -23.01
C VAL A 140 9.15 -13.65 -21.92
N LEU A 141 8.59 -12.64 -21.30
CA LEU A 141 9.23 -11.82 -20.27
C LEU A 141 9.26 -12.52 -18.89
N GLY A 142 8.41 -13.53 -18.68
CA GLY A 142 8.25 -14.18 -17.38
C GLY A 142 7.39 -13.37 -16.42
N ASN A 143 6.49 -12.51 -16.94
CA ASN A 143 5.60 -11.71 -16.10
C ASN A 143 4.48 -12.58 -15.48
N SER A 144 4.26 -12.43 -14.20
CA SER A 144 3.10 -12.96 -13.47
C SER A 144 1.93 -11.97 -13.46
N TYR A 145 2.24 -10.69 -13.66
CA TYR A 145 1.27 -9.59 -13.65
C TYR A 145 1.38 -8.75 -14.92
N VAL A 146 0.22 -8.38 -15.47
CA VAL A 146 0.05 -7.34 -16.49
C VAL A 146 -0.84 -6.27 -15.92
N VAL A 147 -0.30 -5.08 -15.69
CA VAL A 147 -0.95 -3.99 -14.99
C VAL A 147 -1.35 -2.89 -15.96
N CYS A 148 -2.59 -2.43 -15.88
CA CYS A 148 -3.07 -1.26 -16.61
C CYS A 148 -2.77 0.00 -15.76
N PRO A 149 -1.86 0.91 -16.22
CA PRO A 149 -1.49 2.10 -15.44
C PRO A 149 -2.49 3.25 -15.53
N ASN A 150 -3.49 3.14 -16.41
CA ASN A 150 -4.54 4.15 -16.59
C ASN A 150 -5.75 3.51 -17.28
N ILE A 151 -6.87 4.24 -17.29
CA ILE A 151 -8.07 3.82 -18.02
C ILE A 151 -8.16 4.47 -19.39
N ALA A 152 -8.80 3.78 -20.35
CA ALA A 152 -8.93 4.25 -21.72
C ALA A 152 -9.87 5.46 -21.89
N ASP A 153 -10.78 5.71 -20.95
CA ASP A 153 -11.88 6.67 -21.10
C ASP A 153 -12.16 7.46 -19.82
N GLU A 154 -11.13 8.09 -19.27
CA GLU A 154 -11.23 8.96 -18.10
C GLU A 154 -12.21 10.13 -18.27
N LYS A 155 -12.32 10.65 -19.50
CA LYS A 155 -13.18 11.81 -19.80
C LYS A 155 -14.67 11.53 -19.61
N SER A 156 -15.07 10.28 -19.60
CA SER A 156 -16.44 9.85 -19.31
C SER A 156 -16.80 9.77 -17.83
N GLY A 157 -15.95 10.32 -16.95
CA GLY A 157 -16.17 10.35 -15.51
C GLY A 157 -16.38 8.95 -14.93
N LEU A 158 -17.29 8.80 -13.96
CA LEU A 158 -17.53 7.51 -13.28
C LEU A 158 -17.91 6.36 -14.24
N ASP A 159 -18.55 6.65 -15.37
CA ASP A 159 -18.89 5.61 -16.35
C ASP A 159 -17.65 5.06 -17.08
N GLY A 160 -16.62 5.89 -17.29
CA GLY A 160 -15.32 5.43 -17.78
C GLY A 160 -14.67 4.41 -16.83
N TYR A 161 -14.67 4.70 -15.54
CA TYR A 161 -14.12 3.78 -14.52
C TYR A 161 -14.94 2.50 -14.37
N ARG A 162 -16.28 2.56 -14.51
CA ARG A 162 -17.13 1.36 -14.52
C ARG A 162 -16.80 0.45 -15.72
N ARG A 163 -16.67 1.03 -16.91
CA ARG A 163 -16.26 0.27 -18.11
C ARG A 163 -14.84 -0.30 -17.98
N ALA A 164 -13.92 0.46 -17.40
CA ALA A 164 -12.56 -0.02 -17.14
C ALA A 164 -12.57 -1.24 -16.21
N ALA A 165 -13.36 -1.23 -15.14
CA ALA A 165 -13.51 -2.38 -14.25
C ALA A 165 -14.09 -3.61 -14.98
N ASP A 166 -15.04 -3.41 -15.89
CA ASP A 166 -15.60 -4.50 -16.71
C ASP A 166 -14.54 -5.10 -17.64
N ILE A 167 -13.75 -4.26 -18.33
CA ILE A 167 -12.62 -4.69 -19.18
C ILE A 167 -11.60 -5.49 -18.36
N LEU A 168 -11.23 -5.01 -17.17
CA LEU A 168 -10.30 -5.69 -16.29
C LEU A 168 -10.81 -7.07 -15.86
N ASN A 169 -12.09 -7.19 -15.51
CA ASN A 169 -12.70 -8.48 -15.16
C ASN A 169 -12.72 -9.46 -16.33
N GLU A 170 -13.10 -9.01 -17.52
CA GLU A 170 -13.14 -9.82 -18.73
C GLU A 170 -11.73 -10.33 -19.09
N ALA A 171 -10.74 -9.41 -19.11
CA ALA A 171 -9.35 -9.75 -19.36
C ALA A 171 -8.80 -10.69 -18.26
N GLY A 172 -9.11 -10.42 -16.99
CA GLY A 172 -8.69 -11.22 -15.85
C GLY A 172 -9.20 -12.66 -15.92
N ALA A 173 -10.45 -12.86 -16.34
CA ALA A 173 -11.01 -14.20 -16.54
C ALA A 173 -10.28 -15.02 -17.63
N VAL A 174 -9.79 -14.36 -18.69
CA VAL A 174 -8.97 -15.01 -19.73
C VAL A 174 -7.54 -15.24 -19.24
N SER A 175 -6.91 -14.22 -18.70
CA SER A 175 -5.49 -14.22 -18.30
C SER A 175 -5.20 -15.23 -17.20
N LYS A 176 -6.10 -15.38 -16.24
CA LYS A 176 -5.99 -16.37 -15.16
C LYS A 176 -5.82 -17.79 -15.67
N ARG A 177 -6.52 -18.17 -16.75
CA ARG A 177 -6.37 -19.49 -17.38
C ARG A 177 -5.01 -19.67 -18.06
N ASN A 178 -4.32 -18.56 -18.34
CA ASN A 178 -2.97 -18.52 -18.91
C ASN A 178 -1.88 -18.28 -17.86
N GLY A 179 -2.20 -18.33 -16.56
CA GLY A 179 -1.22 -18.17 -15.49
C GLY A 179 -0.72 -16.72 -15.29
N VAL A 180 -1.42 -15.73 -15.88
CA VAL A 180 -1.11 -14.29 -15.73
C VAL A 180 -2.26 -13.61 -15.01
N THR A 181 -1.95 -12.71 -14.08
CA THR A 181 -2.93 -11.91 -13.36
C THR A 181 -3.00 -10.51 -13.96
N ILE A 182 -4.20 -10.03 -14.29
CA ILE A 182 -4.42 -8.63 -14.67
C ILE A 182 -4.41 -7.77 -13.42
N GLY A 183 -3.80 -6.58 -13.52
CA GLY A 183 -3.76 -5.60 -12.44
C GLY A 183 -4.21 -4.22 -12.89
N TYR A 184 -4.47 -3.36 -11.90
CA TYR A 184 -4.74 -1.94 -12.10
C TYR A 184 -3.85 -1.11 -11.17
N HIS A 185 -3.24 -0.08 -11.72
CA HIS A 185 -2.41 0.91 -11.02
C HIS A 185 -3.12 2.25 -10.97
N ASN A 186 -3.17 2.88 -9.80
CA ASN A 186 -3.80 4.18 -9.62
C ASN A 186 -2.82 5.34 -9.74
N HIS A 187 -3.37 6.48 -10.18
CA HIS A 187 -2.76 7.79 -10.04
C HIS A 187 -3.58 8.68 -9.09
N GLY A 188 -3.28 9.96 -9.03
CA GLY A 188 -3.99 10.91 -8.18
C GLY A 188 -5.38 11.28 -8.68
N THR A 189 -5.64 11.17 -9.98
CA THR A 189 -6.93 11.53 -10.61
C THR A 189 -8.08 10.70 -10.09
N GLU A 190 -7.86 9.42 -9.83
CA GLU A 190 -8.88 8.49 -9.33
C GLU A 190 -9.29 8.76 -7.89
N LEU A 191 -8.52 9.57 -7.17
CA LEU A 191 -8.82 9.97 -5.79
C LEU A 191 -9.71 11.21 -5.72
N HIS A 192 -9.84 11.96 -6.82
CA HIS A 192 -10.72 13.12 -6.88
C HIS A 192 -12.18 12.69 -6.93
N VAL A 193 -12.97 13.27 -6.03
CA VAL A 193 -14.40 12.92 -5.91
C VAL A 193 -15.19 13.46 -7.11
N ILE A 194 -15.93 12.57 -7.77
CA ILE A 194 -16.89 12.88 -8.83
C ILE A 194 -18.28 12.50 -8.32
N ASP A 195 -19.21 13.43 -8.23
CA ASP A 195 -20.58 13.21 -7.75
C ASP A 195 -20.66 12.47 -6.39
N GLY A 196 -19.77 12.79 -5.48
CA GLY A 196 -19.69 12.20 -4.15
C GLY A 196 -19.00 10.83 -4.07
N VAL A 197 -18.44 10.32 -5.18
CA VAL A 197 -17.78 9.01 -5.27
C VAL A 197 -16.33 9.18 -5.71
N ARG A 198 -15.41 8.43 -5.12
CA ARG A 198 -14.03 8.33 -5.60
C ARG A 198 -13.94 7.27 -6.70
N PRO A 199 -13.43 7.61 -7.88
CA PRO A 199 -13.25 6.66 -8.98
C PRO A 199 -12.41 5.42 -8.59
N TYR A 200 -11.41 5.58 -7.74
CA TYR A 200 -10.63 4.43 -7.24
C TYR A 200 -11.47 3.41 -6.48
N ASP A 201 -12.41 3.89 -5.65
CA ASP A 201 -13.36 2.99 -4.97
C ASP A 201 -14.25 2.24 -5.98
N VAL A 202 -14.64 2.87 -7.10
CA VAL A 202 -15.42 2.20 -8.16
C VAL A 202 -14.63 1.04 -8.77
N ILE A 203 -13.34 1.24 -9.08
CA ILE A 203 -12.47 0.16 -9.58
C ILE A 203 -12.35 -0.97 -8.55
N LEU A 204 -12.08 -0.65 -7.28
CA LEU A 204 -11.90 -1.62 -6.21
C LEU A 204 -13.16 -2.45 -5.95
N GLU A 205 -14.34 -1.81 -5.95
CA GLU A 205 -15.62 -2.45 -5.61
C GLU A 205 -16.21 -3.23 -6.79
N ARG A 206 -15.95 -2.80 -8.04
CA ARG A 206 -16.50 -3.41 -9.24
C ARG A 206 -15.64 -4.52 -9.82
N THR A 207 -14.34 -4.56 -9.53
CA THR A 207 -13.46 -5.63 -10.00
C THR A 207 -13.50 -6.84 -9.07
N ASP A 208 -13.53 -8.05 -9.67
CA ASP A 208 -13.48 -9.31 -8.93
C ASP A 208 -12.06 -9.52 -8.34
N PRO A 209 -11.92 -9.61 -7.01
CA PRO A 209 -10.63 -9.83 -6.36
C PRO A 209 -9.94 -11.16 -6.73
N ALA A 210 -10.68 -12.12 -7.27
CA ALA A 210 -10.12 -13.37 -7.75
C ALA A 210 -9.54 -13.27 -9.18
N LEU A 211 -9.82 -12.20 -9.89
CA LEU A 211 -9.43 -11.99 -11.29
C LEU A 211 -8.47 -10.82 -11.49
N VAL A 212 -8.61 -9.77 -10.67
CA VAL A 212 -7.89 -8.50 -10.83
C VAL A 212 -7.13 -8.16 -9.57
N ALA A 213 -5.82 -8.00 -9.66
CA ALA A 213 -4.97 -7.48 -8.59
C ALA A 213 -4.97 -5.94 -8.59
N MET A 214 -4.59 -5.34 -7.46
CA MET A 214 -4.28 -3.90 -7.40
C MET A 214 -2.79 -3.70 -7.18
N GLU A 215 -2.26 -2.75 -7.92
CA GLU A 215 -0.98 -2.14 -7.66
C GLU A 215 -1.25 -0.73 -7.12
N MET A 216 -1.02 -0.54 -5.82
CA MET A 216 -1.27 0.76 -5.21
C MET A 216 -0.05 1.66 -5.38
N ASP A 217 -0.20 2.77 -6.08
CA ASP A 217 0.75 3.86 -5.98
C ASP A 217 0.48 4.65 -4.70
N ILE A 218 1.40 4.52 -3.74
CA ILE A 218 1.23 5.10 -2.41
C ILE A 218 1.37 6.64 -2.46
N TYR A 219 2.29 7.17 -3.26
CA TYR A 219 2.45 8.61 -3.41
C TYR A 219 1.19 9.26 -4.00
N TRP A 220 0.69 8.72 -5.12
CA TRP A 220 -0.51 9.25 -5.75
C TRP A 220 -1.75 9.09 -4.88
N LEU A 221 -1.84 7.99 -4.11
CA LEU A 221 -2.92 7.81 -3.14
C LEU A 221 -2.89 8.90 -2.07
N VAL A 222 -1.71 9.15 -1.47
CA VAL A 222 -1.54 10.12 -0.37
C VAL A 222 -1.76 11.55 -0.88
N THR A 223 -1.20 11.92 -2.04
CA THR A 223 -1.41 13.26 -2.63
C THR A 223 -2.87 13.51 -3.01
N GLY A 224 -3.61 12.46 -3.38
CA GLY A 224 -5.05 12.50 -3.60
C GLY A 224 -5.89 12.47 -2.31
N GLY A 225 -5.27 12.54 -1.13
CA GLY A 225 -5.93 12.56 0.18
C GLY A 225 -6.44 11.20 0.65
N GLY A 226 -5.89 10.10 0.11
CA GLY A 226 -6.13 8.74 0.59
C GLY A 226 -5.16 8.36 1.71
N ASP A 227 -5.50 7.32 2.47
CA ASP A 227 -4.64 6.71 3.48
C ASP A 227 -4.44 5.23 3.14
N PRO A 228 -3.20 4.78 2.83
CA PRO A 228 -2.93 3.38 2.51
C PRO A 228 -3.43 2.41 3.57
N LEU A 229 -3.30 2.75 4.86
CA LEU A 229 -3.71 1.87 5.95
C LEU A 229 -5.24 1.69 6.01
N VAL A 230 -6.00 2.72 5.68
CA VAL A 230 -7.46 2.63 5.55
C VAL A 230 -7.84 1.70 4.40
N TYR A 231 -7.19 1.82 3.25
CA TYR A 231 -7.43 0.94 2.10
C TYR A 231 -7.02 -0.51 2.39
N PHE A 232 -5.90 -0.75 3.05
CA PHE A 232 -5.47 -2.10 3.46
C PHE A 232 -6.48 -2.77 4.39
N ALA A 233 -7.03 -2.00 5.34
CA ALA A 233 -8.05 -2.50 6.26
C ALA A 233 -9.40 -2.75 5.56
N LYS A 234 -9.79 -1.89 4.60
CA LYS A 234 -11.06 -2.02 3.84
C LYS A 234 -11.01 -3.18 2.83
N TYR A 235 -9.85 -3.42 2.22
CA TYR A 235 -9.67 -4.39 1.14
C TYR A 235 -8.48 -5.35 1.41
N PRO A 236 -8.54 -6.19 2.45
CA PRO A 236 -7.43 -7.07 2.82
C PRO A 236 -7.08 -8.06 1.69
N GLY A 237 -5.78 -8.27 1.48
CA GLY A 237 -5.27 -9.19 0.46
C GLY A 237 -5.42 -8.69 -0.99
N ARG A 238 -5.85 -7.45 -1.21
CA ARG A 238 -6.20 -6.92 -2.53
C ARG A 238 -5.01 -6.33 -3.29
N PHE A 239 -4.03 -5.80 -2.55
CA PHE A 239 -2.91 -5.04 -3.10
C PHE A 239 -1.69 -5.95 -3.22
N ARG A 240 -1.46 -6.52 -4.42
CA ARG A 240 -0.35 -7.45 -4.66
C ARG A 240 0.97 -6.74 -4.90
N MET A 241 0.90 -5.51 -5.38
CA MET A 241 2.05 -4.68 -5.72
C MET A 241 1.85 -3.28 -5.19
N VAL A 242 2.95 -2.58 -4.93
CA VAL A 242 2.93 -1.16 -4.58
C VAL A 242 4.05 -0.42 -5.30
N HIS A 243 3.74 0.80 -5.77
CA HIS A 243 4.77 1.76 -6.12
C HIS A 243 5.17 2.55 -4.89
N VAL A 244 6.47 2.58 -4.67
CA VAL A 244 7.13 3.22 -3.54
C VAL A 244 7.78 4.50 -4.05
N LYS A 245 7.00 5.60 -4.00
CA LYS A 245 7.40 6.97 -4.35
C LYS A 245 7.23 7.85 -3.13
N ASP A 246 8.16 8.76 -2.85
CA ASP A 246 8.09 9.59 -1.65
C ASP A 246 7.76 11.05 -1.98
N MET A 247 7.29 11.78 -0.99
CA MET A 247 6.72 13.11 -1.09
C MET A 247 7.39 14.06 -0.12
N ALA A 248 7.86 15.20 -0.60
CA ALA A 248 8.32 16.29 0.27
C ALA A 248 7.16 16.87 1.09
N GLY A 249 7.48 17.40 2.25
CA GLY A 249 6.50 18.09 3.12
C GLY A 249 6.13 19.49 2.67
N ASP A 250 6.26 19.81 1.38
CA ASP A 250 5.91 21.09 0.79
C ASP A 250 4.45 21.11 0.27
N ALA A 251 3.94 22.31 0.00
CA ALA A 251 2.58 22.49 -0.50
C ALA A 251 2.35 21.95 -1.93
N ALA A 252 3.43 21.72 -2.68
CA ALA A 252 3.39 21.18 -4.03
C ALA A 252 3.40 19.64 -4.04
N HIS A 253 3.61 19.02 -2.88
CA HIS A 253 3.79 17.58 -2.75
C HIS A 253 4.89 17.04 -3.69
N THR A 254 5.99 17.80 -3.80
CA THR A 254 7.08 17.48 -4.72
C THR A 254 7.56 16.05 -4.52
N MET A 255 7.65 15.27 -5.60
CA MET A 255 8.19 13.92 -5.55
C MET A 255 9.68 13.97 -5.24
N VAL A 256 10.14 13.11 -4.33
CA VAL A 256 11.54 13.02 -3.87
C VAL A 256 11.96 11.57 -3.76
N ASP A 257 13.27 11.33 -3.64
CA ASP A 257 13.81 10.00 -3.43
C ASP A 257 13.25 9.38 -2.14
N VAL A 258 12.96 8.08 -2.18
CA VAL A 258 12.37 7.36 -1.04
C VAL A 258 13.26 7.47 0.19
N GLY A 259 12.66 7.87 1.30
CA GLY A 259 13.34 8.14 2.58
C GLY A 259 13.79 9.59 2.76
N SER A 260 13.63 10.43 1.74
CA SER A 260 13.87 11.88 1.82
C SER A 260 12.59 12.69 2.03
N GLY A 261 11.44 12.02 2.00
CA GLY A 261 10.12 12.64 2.12
C GLY A 261 9.46 12.44 3.48
N VAL A 262 8.14 12.56 3.49
CA VAL A 262 7.31 12.53 4.71
C VAL A 262 6.38 11.32 4.80
N ILE A 263 6.39 10.41 3.83
CA ILE A 263 5.55 9.21 3.86
C ILE A 263 6.08 8.23 4.94
N GLU A 264 5.18 7.78 5.83
CA GLU A 264 5.53 6.91 6.97
C GLU A 264 5.66 5.44 6.57
N TRP A 265 6.74 5.13 5.86
CA TRP A 265 7.01 3.81 5.28
C TRP A 265 6.97 2.66 6.27
N LYS A 266 7.48 2.85 7.50
CA LYS A 266 7.50 1.79 8.53
C LYS A 266 6.11 1.30 8.88
N GLY A 267 5.18 2.23 9.10
CA GLY A 267 3.79 1.91 9.40
C GLY A 267 3.10 1.18 8.24
N ILE A 268 3.36 1.63 7.00
CA ILE A 268 2.80 1.03 5.78
C ILE A 268 3.33 -0.39 5.60
N PHE A 269 4.65 -0.60 5.66
CA PHE A 269 5.25 -1.92 5.46
C PHE A 269 4.96 -2.88 6.62
N ALA A 270 4.75 -2.39 7.84
CA ALA A 270 4.29 -3.22 8.94
C ALA A 270 2.94 -3.90 8.67
N ARG A 271 2.11 -3.31 7.81
CA ARG A 271 0.79 -3.81 7.42
C ARG A 271 0.77 -4.46 6.02
N SER A 272 1.93 -4.64 5.38
CA SER A 272 2.03 -5.22 4.04
C SER A 272 1.40 -6.61 3.93
N GLY A 273 1.52 -7.44 4.97
CA GLY A 273 0.88 -8.76 5.01
C GLY A 273 -0.64 -8.70 4.99
N ASP A 274 -1.26 -7.72 5.66
CA ASP A 274 -2.71 -7.53 5.66
C ASP A 274 -3.20 -7.07 4.28
N ALA A 275 -2.42 -6.23 3.62
CA ALA A 275 -2.67 -5.74 2.26
C ALA A 275 -2.50 -6.84 1.20
N GLY A 276 -1.65 -7.85 1.47
CA GLY A 276 -1.29 -8.92 0.56
C GLY A 276 -0.16 -8.56 -0.41
N ILE A 277 0.71 -7.60 -0.04
CA ILE A 277 1.77 -7.09 -0.91
C ILE A 277 2.87 -8.15 -1.09
N GLU A 278 3.20 -8.43 -2.34
CA GLU A 278 4.22 -9.37 -2.79
C GLU A 278 5.42 -8.65 -3.42
N HIS A 279 5.20 -7.50 -4.08
CA HIS A 279 6.23 -6.75 -4.80
C HIS A 279 6.19 -5.26 -4.43
N TYR A 280 7.36 -4.65 -4.34
CA TYR A 280 7.59 -3.26 -3.96
C TYR A 280 8.48 -2.61 -5.02
N PHE A 281 7.91 -1.75 -5.88
CA PHE A 281 8.65 -1.11 -6.97
C PHE A 281 8.93 0.36 -6.64
N VAL A 282 10.20 0.69 -6.48
CA VAL A 282 10.65 2.08 -6.38
C VAL A 282 10.37 2.78 -7.69
N GLU A 283 9.84 3.99 -7.64
CA GLU A 283 9.70 4.83 -8.82
C GLU A 283 9.86 6.31 -8.47
N HIS A 284 10.40 7.07 -9.41
CA HIS A 284 10.40 8.53 -9.43
C HIS A 284 10.11 8.99 -10.87
N ASP A 285 9.04 9.77 -11.08
CA ASP A 285 8.56 10.08 -12.42
C ASP A 285 9.52 11.00 -13.19
N GLU A 286 10.10 12.01 -12.51
CA GLU A 286 10.97 13.03 -13.11
C GLU A 286 12.18 13.35 -12.22
N PRO A 287 13.09 12.39 -11.97
CA PRO A 287 14.28 12.63 -11.17
C PRO A 287 15.30 13.47 -11.95
N LYS A 288 16.09 14.28 -11.25
CA LYS A 288 17.19 15.03 -11.86
C LYS A 288 18.29 14.11 -12.43
N ASP A 289 18.58 13.03 -11.71
CA ASP A 289 19.47 11.92 -12.13
C ASP A 289 18.76 10.61 -11.75
N ALA A 290 18.29 9.90 -12.77
CA ALA A 290 17.48 8.70 -12.58
C ALA A 290 18.21 7.60 -11.80
N PHE A 291 19.49 7.36 -12.11
CA PHE A 291 20.24 6.30 -11.43
C PHE A 291 20.68 6.68 -10.02
N ALA A 292 21.01 7.95 -9.77
CA ALA A 292 21.28 8.44 -8.42
C ALA A 292 20.03 8.34 -7.54
N SER A 293 18.86 8.68 -8.09
CA SER A 293 17.57 8.61 -7.41
C SER A 293 17.22 7.18 -6.98
N ILE A 294 17.26 6.22 -7.93
CA ILE A 294 16.96 4.82 -7.58
C ILE A 294 18.00 4.21 -6.65
N ALA A 295 19.27 4.64 -6.72
CA ALA A 295 20.31 4.18 -5.81
C ALA A 295 20.09 4.69 -4.38
N ALA A 296 19.72 5.96 -4.20
CA ALA A 296 19.39 6.55 -2.91
C ALA A 296 18.16 5.85 -2.28
N SER A 297 17.10 5.66 -3.06
CA SER A 297 15.88 4.98 -2.65
C SER A 297 16.13 3.52 -2.25
N TYR A 298 16.94 2.79 -3.04
CA TYR A 298 17.34 1.42 -2.71
C TYR A 298 18.10 1.35 -1.39
N ALA A 299 19.10 2.23 -1.20
CA ALA A 299 19.91 2.26 0.02
C ALA A 299 19.06 2.48 1.27
N TYR A 300 18.10 3.39 1.21
CA TYR A 300 17.15 3.62 2.30
C TYR A 300 16.31 2.37 2.60
N LEU A 301 15.64 1.80 1.60
CA LEU A 301 14.74 0.66 1.77
C LEU A 301 15.46 -0.61 2.23
N ASN A 302 16.67 -0.85 1.72
CA ASN A 302 17.50 -2.01 2.12
C ASN A 302 17.95 -1.91 3.58
N GLY A 303 18.07 -0.69 4.14
CA GLY A 303 18.36 -0.43 5.55
C GLY A 303 17.15 -0.33 6.47
N LEU A 304 15.93 -0.26 5.93
CA LEU A 304 14.72 0.01 6.69
C LEU A 304 14.29 -1.22 7.51
N GLU A 305 14.14 -1.02 8.82
CA GLU A 305 13.56 -2.02 9.76
C GLU A 305 12.21 -1.54 10.28
N PHE A 306 11.20 -2.41 10.27
CA PHE A 306 9.82 -2.14 10.70
C PHE A 306 9.20 -3.33 11.44
#